data_e20a5c9da33cc75860fb38021ce4d8ee
#
_entry.id   e20a5c9da33cc75860fb38021ce4d8ee
#
_cell.length_a   1.000
_cell.length_b   1.000
_cell.length_c   1.000
_cell.angle_alpha   90.00
_cell.angle_beta   90.00
_cell.angle_gamma   90.00
#
_symmetry.space_group_name_H-M   'P 1'
#
loop_
_entity.id
_entity.type
_entity.pdbx_description
1 polymer ?
#
loop_
_entity_poly.entity_id
_entity_poly.type
_entity_poly.pdbx_seq_one_letter_code
_entity_poly.pdbx_strand_id
1 'polypeptide(L)'
;MMDHRKKKRKVLLMGKSGSGKSSMRSIIFSNYVAKDVRRLGATIDVEHSHVKFMGNLTLNLWDCGGQDAFMETYLASQRGNIFSDVAVLIYVFDIESREVDRDLDTYTAIIDALRENSPHANVFCLVHKLDLIQAEHRQRIYEERSALIRSRSDHFAIDTFGSSIWDQSLYKAWAGIVHRLIPNLTVIERFLSAFAKRIDAEEVILFERSTFLTVTSVASEVGDLNPIYDRHERLSNIMKAFKHCAARNTHTTPATAGFLVMHTKTPQFNVFLGRFTDNTYIFMVVPPGEAAYNCAVMNTMLAREGFSKAAAAGYGDGFPLPAPETPDGHV
;
A
#
# COMPACT_ATOMS: atom_id res chain seq x y z
N MET A 1 2.11 -30.64 -13.95
CA MET A 1 3.16 -29.76 -13.40
C MET A 1 2.77 -28.33 -13.76
N MET A 2 1.96 -27.65 -12.94
CA MET A 2 1.57 -26.26 -13.19
C MET A 2 2.74 -25.35 -12.82
N ASP A 3 3.21 -24.61 -13.79
CA ASP A 3 4.30 -23.64 -13.68
C ASP A 3 3.88 -22.47 -12.76
N HIS A 4 4.29 -22.53 -11.50
CA HIS A 4 4.12 -21.44 -10.54
C HIS A 4 5.08 -20.29 -10.88
N ARG A 5 4.96 -19.73 -12.09
CA ARG A 5 5.68 -18.50 -12.42
C ARG A 5 5.23 -17.39 -11.46
N LYS A 6 6.16 -16.91 -10.65
CA LYS A 6 5.99 -15.71 -9.82
C LYS A 6 5.36 -14.62 -10.66
N LYS A 7 4.13 -14.26 -10.37
CA LYS A 7 3.37 -13.30 -11.17
C LYS A 7 3.95 -11.91 -10.93
N LYS A 8 4.87 -11.48 -11.81
CA LYS A 8 5.39 -10.10 -11.80
C LYS A 8 4.30 -9.19 -12.36
N ARG A 9 3.92 -8.16 -11.60
CA ARG A 9 2.98 -7.14 -12.07
C ARG A 9 3.72 -5.85 -12.33
N LYS A 10 3.61 -5.35 -13.56
CA LYS A 10 4.18 -4.07 -13.96
C LYS A 10 3.30 -2.95 -13.44
N VAL A 11 3.90 -2.03 -12.69
CA VAL A 11 3.25 -0.84 -12.14
C VAL A 11 3.97 0.38 -12.71
N LEU A 12 3.27 1.20 -13.45
CA LEU A 12 3.79 2.47 -13.97
C LEU A 12 3.46 3.59 -12.98
N LEU A 13 4.45 4.41 -12.66
CA LEU A 13 4.31 5.63 -11.89
C LEU A 13 4.65 6.80 -12.79
N MET A 14 3.66 7.54 -13.25
CA MET A 14 3.78 8.60 -14.25
C MET A 14 3.19 9.93 -13.76
N GLY A 15 3.47 10.99 -14.47
CA GLY A 15 3.01 12.36 -14.19
C GLY A 15 4.13 13.37 -14.44
N LYS A 16 3.79 14.65 -14.44
CA LYS A 16 4.70 15.76 -14.74
C LYS A 16 5.96 15.76 -13.85
N SER A 17 7.05 16.31 -14.36
CA SER A 17 8.26 16.52 -13.56
C SER A 17 7.95 17.40 -12.35
N GLY A 18 8.50 17.03 -11.19
CA GLY A 18 8.24 17.74 -9.94
C GLY A 18 6.92 17.39 -9.25
N SER A 19 6.06 16.54 -9.82
CA SER A 19 4.78 16.15 -9.19
C SER A 19 4.92 15.29 -7.91
N GLY A 20 6.13 14.87 -7.54
CA GLY A 20 6.40 14.14 -6.29
C GLY A 20 6.48 12.63 -6.40
N LYS A 21 6.46 12.04 -7.63
CA LYS A 21 6.54 10.59 -7.87
C LYS A 21 7.68 9.89 -7.14
N SER A 22 8.91 10.33 -7.38
CA SER A 22 10.11 9.72 -6.79
C SER A 22 10.17 9.92 -5.28
N SER A 23 9.64 11.03 -4.77
CA SER A 23 9.48 11.26 -3.33
C SER A 23 8.51 10.25 -2.70
N MET A 24 7.34 10.04 -3.31
CA MET A 24 6.39 9.00 -2.87
C MET A 24 7.02 7.62 -2.89
N ARG A 25 7.67 7.26 -4.01
CA ARG A 25 8.35 5.97 -4.15
C ARG A 25 9.36 5.75 -3.03
N SER A 26 10.16 6.76 -2.74
CA SER A 26 11.18 6.67 -1.70
C SER A 26 10.57 6.53 -0.30
N ILE A 27 9.49 7.25 0.00
CA ILE A 27 8.80 7.15 1.29
C ILE A 27 8.14 5.77 1.44
N ILE A 28 7.44 5.30 0.43
CA ILE A 28 6.68 4.05 0.52
C ILE A 28 7.60 2.83 0.44
N PHE A 29 8.49 2.76 -0.54
CA PHE A 29 9.24 1.54 -0.84
C PHE A 29 10.67 1.51 -0.30
N SER A 30 11.28 2.69 -0.05
CA SER A 30 12.64 2.77 0.48
C SER A 30 12.71 3.20 1.95
N ASN A 31 11.55 3.33 2.60
CA ASN A 31 11.39 3.71 4.01
C ASN A 31 11.98 5.08 4.37
N TYR A 32 12.10 6.00 3.41
CA TYR A 32 12.47 7.39 3.72
C TYR A 32 11.35 8.08 4.51
N VAL A 33 11.73 9.05 5.30
CA VAL A 33 10.77 9.98 5.91
C VAL A 33 10.64 11.24 5.04
N ALA A 34 9.51 11.94 5.13
CA ALA A 34 9.22 13.09 4.27
C ALA A 34 10.32 14.18 4.28
N LYS A 35 11.00 14.35 5.40
CA LYS A 35 12.10 15.32 5.53
C LYS A 35 13.31 14.99 4.63
N ASP A 36 13.57 13.69 4.44
CA ASP A 36 14.76 13.23 3.71
C ASP A 36 14.58 13.32 2.19
N VAL A 37 13.35 13.25 1.70
CA VAL A 37 13.07 13.28 0.26
C VAL A 37 13.15 14.68 -0.36
N ARG A 38 13.25 15.74 0.43
CA ARG A 38 13.43 17.11 -0.09
C ARG A 38 14.69 17.30 -0.93
N ARG A 39 15.67 16.42 -0.80
CA ARG A 39 16.96 16.49 -1.48
C ARG A 39 17.02 15.63 -2.74
N LEU A 40 15.94 14.94 -3.08
CA LEU A 40 15.87 14.13 -4.29
C LEU A 40 15.85 15.05 -5.52
N GLY A 41 16.74 14.78 -6.47
CA GLY A 41 16.75 15.44 -7.77
C GLY A 41 15.62 14.94 -8.68
N ALA A 42 15.53 15.53 -9.88
CA ALA A 42 14.62 15.05 -10.91
C ALA A 42 15.06 13.67 -11.42
N THR A 43 14.08 12.78 -11.61
CA THR A 43 14.32 11.47 -12.21
C THR A 43 14.70 11.64 -13.68
N ILE A 44 15.85 11.11 -14.03
CA ILE A 44 16.34 11.07 -15.42
C ILE A 44 15.97 9.70 -15.98
N ASP A 45 15.18 9.68 -17.08
CA ASP A 45 14.69 8.47 -17.71
C ASP A 45 13.80 7.58 -16.79
N VAL A 46 13.77 6.27 -16.97
CA VAL A 46 12.97 5.32 -16.20
C VAL A 46 13.81 4.62 -15.14
N GLU A 47 13.44 4.76 -13.88
CA GLU A 47 14.02 3.99 -12.81
C GLU A 47 13.19 2.73 -12.51
N HIS A 48 13.82 1.57 -12.57
CA HIS A 48 13.20 0.29 -12.28
C HIS A 48 13.47 -0.16 -10.85
N SER A 49 12.43 -0.58 -10.14
CA SER A 49 12.60 -1.24 -8.86
C SER A 49 11.68 -2.46 -8.74
N HIS A 50 12.24 -3.53 -8.16
CA HIS A 50 11.50 -4.76 -7.91
C HIS A 50 11.19 -4.88 -6.42
N VAL A 51 9.94 -4.82 -6.08
CA VAL A 51 9.46 -4.94 -4.70
C VAL A 51 8.73 -6.25 -4.54
N LYS A 52 9.25 -7.15 -3.69
CA LYS A 52 8.51 -8.34 -3.28
C LYS A 52 7.40 -7.90 -2.35
N PHE A 53 6.20 -8.23 -2.72
CA PHE A 53 5.01 -7.92 -1.97
C PHE A 53 4.39 -9.21 -1.39
N MET A 54 3.19 -9.13 -0.86
CA MET A 54 2.52 -10.28 -0.25
C MET A 54 2.43 -11.52 -1.16
N GLY A 55 2.64 -12.70 -0.59
CA GLY A 55 2.59 -13.97 -1.32
C GLY A 55 3.65 -14.04 -2.42
N ASN A 56 3.23 -14.42 -3.63
CA ASN A 56 4.09 -14.51 -4.82
C ASN A 56 4.05 -13.25 -5.70
N LEU A 57 3.44 -12.15 -5.20
CA LEU A 57 3.33 -10.91 -5.94
C LEU A 57 4.67 -10.15 -5.91
N THR A 58 5.20 -9.84 -7.06
CA THR A 58 6.34 -8.93 -7.22
C THR A 58 5.88 -7.73 -8.03
N LEU A 59 5.97 -6.55 -7.42
CA LEU A 59 5.73 -5.30 -8.12
C LEU A 59 7.00 -4.93 -8.88
N ASN A 60 6.87 -4.75 -10.19
CA ASN A 60 7.90 -4.18 -11.03
C ASN A 60 7.52 -2.70 -11.24
N LEU A 61 8.01 -1.85 -10.35
CA LEU A 61 7.68 -0.43 -10.34
C LEU A 61 8.61 0.32 -11.30
N TRP A 62 8.01 1.03 -12.23
CA TRP A 62 8.64 1.88 -13.23
C TRP A 62 8.36 3.34 -12.86
N ASP A 63 9.34 4.02 -12.27
CA ASP A 63 9.27 5.44 -11.96
C ASP A 63 9.73 6.22 -13.19
N CYS A 64 8.78 6.68 -13.98
CA CYS A 64 9.03 7.34 -15.25
C CYS A 64 9.37 8.82 -15.05
N GLY A 65 10.43 9.29 -15.67
CA GLY A 65 10.77 10.72 -15.74
C GLY A 65 9.60 11.52 -16.30
N GLY A 66 9.26 12.62 -15.65
CA GLY A 66 8.08 13.43 -16.00
C GLY A 66 8.41 14.67 -16.85
N GLN A 67 9.63 14.77 -17.38
CA GLN A 67 10.01 15.87 -18.27
C GLN A 67 9.36 15.67 -19.64
N ASP A 68 9.00 16.75 -20.33
CA ASP A 68 8.27 16.71 -21.61
C ASP A 68 8.97 15.84 -22.66
N ALA A 69 10.29 15.98 -22.80
CA ALA A 69 11.08 15.20 -23.75
C ALA A 69 11.00 13.68 -23.49
N PHE A 70 10.94 13.25 -22.23
CA PHE A 70 10.75 11.84 -21.89
C PHE A 70 9.34 11.37 -22.15
N MET A 71 8.34 12.20 -21.83
CA MET A 71 6.94 11.86 -22.09
C MET A 71 6.68 11.71 -23.59
N GLU A 72 7.23 12.60 -24.42
CA GLU A 72 7.18 12.47 -25.89
C GLU A 72 7.84 11.18 -26.37
N THR A 73 9.02 10.84 -25.82
CA THR A 73 9.73 9.59 -26.15
C THR A 73 8.92 8.35 -25.78
N TYR A 74 8.29 8.34 -24.58
CA TYR A 74 7.45 7.23 -24.11
C TYR A 74 6.23 7.02 -25.00
N LEU A 75 5.59 8.11 -25.45
CA LEU A 75 4.39 8.05 -26.27
C LEU A 75 4.70 7.76 -27.74
N ALA A 76 5.87 8.12 -28.24
CA ALA A 76 6.28 7.90 -29.63
C ALA A 76 7.07 6.59 -29.81
N SER A 77 8.36 6.61 -29.46
CA SER A 77 9.29 5.51 -29.80
C SER A 77 9.28 4.33 -28.83
N GLN A 78 8.92 4.56 -27.57
CA GLN A 78 8.92 3.52 -26.52
C GLN A 78 7.52 3.04 -26.10
N ARG A 79 6.47 3.46 -26.82
CA ARG A 79 5.07 3.19 -26.47
C ARG A 79 4.81 1.71 -26.19
N GLY A 80 5.21 0.82 -27.09
CA GLY A 80 5.04 -0.62 -26.91
C GLY A 80 5.79 -1.19 -25.71
N ASN A 81 7.00 -0.71 -25.43
CA ASN A 81 7.78 -1.20 -24.30
C ASN A 81 7.22 -0.68 -22.95
N ILE A 82 6.89 0.59 -22.86
CA ILE A 82 6.40 1.22 -21.62
C ILE A 82 5.00 0.73 -21.26
N PHE A 83 4.08 0.66 -22.22
CA PHE A 83 2.66 0.40 -21.95
C PHE A 83 2.23 -1.06 -22.09
N SER A 84 3.09 -1.98 -22.56
CA SER A 84 2.76 -3.42 -22.61
C SER A 84 2.81 -4.07 -21.22
N ASP A 85 1.89 -5.02 -20.99
CA ASP A 85 1.80 -5.83 -19.79
C ASP A 85 1.67 -5.02 -18.49
N VAL A 86 1.08 -3.84 -18.58
CA VAL A 86 0.83 -2.99 -17.41
C VAL A 86 -0.34 -3.54 -16.63
N ALA A 87 -0.11 -3.86 -15.37
CA ALA A 87 -1.16 -4.25 -14.44
C ALA A 87 -1.80 -3.03 -13.76
N VAL A 88 -0.98 -2.00 -13.52
CA VAL A 88 -1.41 -0.78 -12.82
C VAL A 88 -0.70 0.43 -13.39
N LEU A 89 -1.46 1.48 -13.67
CA LEU A 89 -0.98 2.84 -13.86
C LEU A 89 -1.32 3.67 -12.62
N ILE A 90 -0.33 4.34 -12.05
CA ILE A 90 -0.49 5.37 -11.03
C ILE A 90 -0.07 6.68 -11.65
N TYR A 91 -1.04 7.57 -11.90
CA TYR A 91 -0.75 8.89 -12.44
C TYR A 91 -0.85 9.97 -11.37
N VAL A 92 0.19 10.80 -11.27
CA VAL A 92 0.32 11.82 -10.23
C VAL A 92 0.15 13.20 -10.82
N PHE A 93 -0.94 13.87 -10.43
CA PHE A 93 -1.21 15.27 -10.76
C PHE A 93 -0.72 16.16 -9.62
N ASP A 94 0.02 17.19 -9.97
CA ASP A 94 0.41 18.25 -9.05
C ASP A 94 -0.74 19.25 -8.89
N ILE A 95 -1.23 19.44 -7.66
CA ILE A 95 -2.35 20.37 -7.42
C ILE A 95 -1.99 21.83 -7.75
N GLU A 96 -0.71 22.20 -7.64
CA GLU A 96 -0.22 23.53 -7.95
C GLU A 96 0.12 23.75 -9.42
N SER A 97 -0.07 22.73 -10.29
CA SER A 97 0.22 22.92 -11.71
C SER A 97 -0.62 24.05 -12.31
N ARG A 98 0.06 24.98 -12.95
CA ARG A 98 -0.56 26.10 -13.67
C ARG A 98 -0.98 25.74 -15.10
N GLU A 99 -0.51 24.59 -15.59
CA GLU A 99 -0.76 24.10 -16.95
C GLU A 99 -1.73 22.91 -16.93
N VAL A 100 -2.88 23.08 -16.26
CA VAL A 100 -3.85 22.01 -16.02
C VAL A 100 -4.30 21.30 -17.28
N ASP A 101 -4.63 22.06 -18.32
CA ASP A 101 -5.10 21.51 -19.60
C ASP A 101 -4.03 20.68 -20.27
N ARG A 102 -2.79 21.14 -20.28
CA ARG A 102 -1.63 20.40 -20.82
C ARG A 102 -1.37 19.11 -20.05
N ASP A 103 -1.48 19.15 -18.72
CA ASP A 103 -1.33 17.95 -17.87
C ASP A 103 -2.42 16.93 -18.17
N LEU A 104 -3.65 17.39 -18.38
CA LEU A 104 -4.79 16.55 -18.77
C LEU A 104 -4.64 15.98 -20.19
N ASP A 105 -4.14 16.76 -21.15
CA ASP A 105 -3.89 16.28 -22.51
C ASP A 105 -2.78 15.21 -22.52
N THR A 106 -1.71 15.42 -21.77
CA THR A 106 -0.67 14.40 -21.57
C THR A 106 -1.22 13.13 -20.92
N TYR A 107 -2.06 13.27 -19.91
CA TYR A 107 -2.74 12.15 -19.28
C TYR A 107 -3.64 11.40 -20.26
N THR A 108 -4.42 12.11 -21.08
CA THR A 108 -5.29 11.51 -22.09
C THR A 108 -4.47 10.67 -23.10
N ALA A 109 -3.35 11.20 -23.59
CA ALA A 109 -2.47 10.47 -24.48
C ALA A 109 -1.89 9.19 -23.85
N ILE A 110 -1.61 9.21 -22.54
CA ILE A 110 -1.16 8.04 -21.77
C ILE A 110 -2.29 7.02 -21.62
N ILE A 111 -3.51 7.46 -21.33
CA ILE A 111 -4.70 6.59 -21.25
C ILE A 111 -4.96 5.91 -22.59
N ASP A 112 -4.83 6.62 -23.71
CA ASP A 112 -4.96 6.05 -25.05
C ASP A 112 -3.87 5.01 -25.33
N ALA A 113 -2.62 5.29 -24.97
CA ALA A 113 -1.53 4.33 -25.09
C ALA A 113 -1.75 3.07 -24.23
N LEU A 114 -2.27 3.27 -23.02
CA LEU A 114 -2.59 2.17 -22.11
C LEU A 114 -3.74 1.31 -22.64
N ARG A 115 -4.78 1.93 -23.18
CA ARG A 115 -5.93 1.25 -23.79
C ARG A 115 -5.50 0.33 -24.93
N GLU A 116 -4.59 0.78 -25.76
CA GLU A 116 -4.09 0.00 -26.91
C GLU A 116 -3.21 -1.18 -26.50
N ASN A 117 -2.37 -1.00 -25.44
CA ASN A 117 -1.32 -1.96 -25.08
C ASN A 117 -1.64 -2.79 -23.82
N SER A 118 -2.51 -2.30 -22.95
CA SER A 118 -2.89 -2.95 -21.69
C SER A 118 -4.32 -2.58 -21.26
N PRO A 119 -5.37 -2.99 -22.00
CA PRO A 119 -6.75 -2.56 -21.80
C PRO A 119 -7.35 -3.02 -20.46
N HIS A 120 -6.72 -3.97 -19.78
CA HIS A 120 -7.17 -4.48 -18.47
C HIS A 120 -6.38 -3.91 -17.29
N ALA A 121 -5.56 -2.89 -17.52
CA ALA A 121 -4.82 -2.23 -16.45
C ALA A 121 -5.78 -1.50 -15.48
N ASN A 122 -5.46 -1.52 -14.20
CA ASN A 122 -6.12 -0.66 -13.22
C ASN A 122 -5.47 0.72 -13.24
N VAL A 123 -6.28 1.77 -13.19
CA VAL A 123 -5.80 3.15 -13.24
C VAL A 123 -6.13 3.86 -11.93
N PHE A 124 -5.09 4.41 -11.31
CA PHE A 124 -5.19 5.21 -10.09
C PHE A 124 -4.63 6.60 -10.36
N CYS A 125 -5.34 7.62 -9.93
CA CYS A 125 -4.91 9.01 -10.06
C CYS A 125 -4.74 9.64 -8.70
N LEU A 126 -3.56 10.19 -8.43
CA LEU A 126 -3.28 10.92 -7.20
C LEU A 126 -3.27 12.42 -7.48
N VAL A 127 -4.16 13.14 -6.84
CA VAL A 127 -4.11 14.61 -6.75
C VAL A 127 -3.18 14.93 -5.58
N HIS A 128 -1.92 15.23 -5.89
CA HIS A 128 -0.84 15.30 -4.92
C HIS A 128 -0.54 16.73 -4.46
N LYS A 129 0.16 16.85 -3.32
CA LYS A 129 0.54 18.09 -2.65
C LYS A 129 -0.65 18.90 -2.13
N LEU A 130 -1.70 18.22 -1.68
CA LEU A 130 -2.87 18.89 -1.10
C LEU A 130 -2.56 19.70 0.15
N ASP A 131 -1.43 19.45 0.81
CA ASP A 131 -0.93 20.25 1.92
C ASP A 131 -0.67 21.72 1.55
N LEU A 132 -0.40 22.02 0.28
CA LEU A 132 -0.17 23.38 -0.22
C LEU A 132 -1.49 24.17 -0.38
N ILE A 133 -2.63 23.52 -0.32
CA ILE A 133 -3.95 24.14 -0.35
C ILE A 133 -4.44 24.37 1.08
N GLN A 134 -5.05 25.53 1.33
CA GLN A 134 -5.69 25.83 2.60
C GLN A 134 -6.74 24.78 2.96
N ALA A 135 -6.77 24.35 4.21
CA ALA A 135 -7.58 23.22 4.67
C ALA A 135 -9.06 23.34 4.27
N GLU A 136 -9.62 24.53 4.32
CA GLU A 136 -11.02 24.84 4.00
C GLU A 136 -11.36 24.59 2.52
N HIS A 137 -10.39 24.68 1.62
CA HIS A 137 -10.59 24.55 0.17
C HIS A 137 -10.13 23.19 -0.38
N ARG A 138 -9.41 22.39 0.40
CA ARG A 138 -8.81 21.11 -0.06
C ARG A 138 -9.84 20.17 -0.67
N GLN A 139 -10.95 19.95 0.02
CA GLN A 139 -11.97 19.01 -0.42
C GLN A 139 -12.59 19.45 -1.75
N ARG A 140 -13.00 20.72 -1.85
CA ARG A 140 -13.61 21.28 -3.06
C ARG A 140 -12.66 21.20 -4.26
N ILE A 141 -11.39 21.65 -4.07
CA ILE A 141 -10.40 21.63 -5.16
C ILE A 141 -10.07 20.20 -5.57
N TYR A 142 -9.98 19.27 -4.62
CA TYR A 142 -9.79 17.84 -4.90
C TYR A 142 -10.95 17.27 -5.73
N GLU A 143 -12.19 17.59 -5.38
CA GLU A 143 -13.39 17.10 -6.10
C GLU A 143 -13.44 17.66 -7.52
N GLU A 144 -13.22 18.97 -7.69
CA GLU A 144 -13.14 19.63 -8.99
C GLU A 144 -12.05 18.97 -9.88
N ARG A 145 -10.86 18.78 -9.34
CA ARG A 145 -9.77 18.14 -10.08
C ARG A 145 -10.08 16.69 -10.42
N SER A 146 -10.64 15.95 -9.48
CA SER A 146 -11.03 14.55 -9.68
C SER A 146 -12.12 14.39 -10.74
N ALA A 147 -13.08 15.32 -10.81
CA ALA A 147 -14.11 15.32 -11.85
C ALA A 147 -13.51 15.54 -13.24
N LEU A 148 -12.57 16.49 -13.38
CA LEU A 148 -11.84 16.72 -14.64
C LEU A 148 -11.04 15.49 -15.07
N ILE A 149 -10.34 14.83 -14.14
CA ILE A 149 -9.57 13.63 -14.44
C ILE A 149 -10.49 12.49 -14.90
N ARG A 150 -11.61 12.29 -14.21
CA ARG A 150 -12.61 11.27 -14.62
C ARG A 150 -13.18 11.52 -16.00
N SER A 151 -13.46 12.77 -16.36
CA SER A 151 -13.98 13.12 -17.69
C SER A 151 -12.98 12.83 -18.84
N ARG A 152 -11.71 12.70 -18.53
CA ARG A 152 -10.64 12.38 -19.49
C ARG A 152 -10.21 10.90 -19.47
N SER A 153 -10.92 10.06 -18.72
CA SER A 153 -10.55 8.65 -18.50
C SER A 153 -11.45 7.65 -19.21
N ASP A 154 -12.24 8.07 -20.17
CA ASP A 154 -13.40 7.46 -20.87
C ASP A 154 -13.53 5.93 -20.91
N HIS A 155 -12.44 5.18 -20.88
CA HIS A 155 -12.45 3.71 -21.03
C HIS A 155 -12.02 2.93 -19.76
N PHE A 156 -11.56 3.65 -18.75
CA PHE A 156 -11.09 3.06 -17.52
C PHE A 156 -11.93 3.49 -16.32
N ALA A 157 -12.37 2.54 -15.52
CA ALA A 157 -12.83 2.85 -14.18
C ALA A 157 -11.63 3.27 -13.35
N ILE A 158 -11.56 4.54 -12.96
CA ILE A 158 -10.43 5.08 -12.21
C ILE A 158 -10.80 5.34 -10.76
N ASP A 159 -9.85 5.06 -9.87
CA ASP A 159 -9.91 5.53 -8.48
C ASP A 159 -9.03 6.77 -8.33
N THR A 160 -9.58 7.82 -7.68
CA THR A 160 -8.84 9.06 -7.40
C THR A 160 -8.57 9.21 -5.92
N PHE A 161 -7.37 9.67 -5.56
CA PHE A 161 -6.96 9.91 -4.17
C PHE A 161 -6.32 11.29 -4.04
N GLY A 162 -6.73 12.02 -3.00
CA GLY A 162 -5.98 13.19 -2.55
C GLY A 162 -4.80 12.75 -1.69
N SER A 163 -3.60 13.32 -1.89
CA SER A 163 -2.42 12.90 -1.14
C SER A 163 -1.43 14.00 -0.86
N SER A 164 -0.70 13.83 0.24
CA SER A 164 0.46 14.64 0.63
C SER A 164 1.52 13.74 1.27
N ILE A 165 2.80 14.07 1.05
CA ILE A 165 3.90 13.38 1.75
C ILE A 165 3.98 13.76 3.24
N TRP A 166 3.28 14.81 3.65
CA TRP A 166 3.37 15.38 4.99
C TRP A 166 2.32 14.84 5.97
N ASP A 167 1.36 14.08 5.47
CA ASP A 167 0.29 13.50 6.26
C ASP A 167 0.00 12.05 5.86
N GLN A 168 -0.99 11.45 6.51
CA GLN A 168 -1.38 10.05 6.30
C GLN A 168 -2.04 9.76 4.95
N SER A 169 -2.45 10.78 4.21
CA SER A 169 -3.19 10.60 2.95
C SER A 169 -2.38 9.83 1.91
N LEU A 170 -1.05 10.00 1.88
CA LEU A 170 -0.17 9.20 1.04
C LEU A 170 -0.27 7.70 1.34
N TYR A 171 -0.23 7.34 2.63
CA TYR A 171 -0.31 5.93 3.06
C TYR A 171 -1.67 5.33 2.75
N LYS A 172 -2.76 6.10 2.97
CA LYS A 172 -4.13 5.67 2.63
C LYS A 172 -4.30 5.44 1.13
N ALA A 173 -3.78 6.36 0.30
CA ALA A 173 -3.81 6.21 -1.15
C ALA A 173 -3.08 4.93 -1.60
N TRP A 174 -1.85 4.71 -1.11
CA TRP A 174 -1.09 3.52 -1.45
C TRP A 174 -1.68 2.23 -0.88
N ALA A 175 -2.26 2.25 0.33
CA ALA A 175 -3.00 1.11 0.87
C ALA A 175 -4.19 0.75 -0.04
N GLY A 176 -4.98 1.74 -0.49
CA GLY A 176 -6.07 1.52 -1.44
C GLY A 176 -5.63 0.93 -2.77
N ILE A 177 -4.50 1.41 -3.33
CA ILE A 177 -3.90 0.84 -4.55
C ILE A 177 -3.47 -0.61 -4.31
N VAL A 178 -2.80 -0.87 -3.20
CA VAL A 178 -2.29 -2.19 -2.83
C VAL A 178 -3.43 -3.18 -2.63
N HIS A 179 -4.53 -2.78 -1.99
CA HIS A 179 -5.73 -3.61 -1.81
C HIS A 179 -6.24 -4.16 -3.15
N ARG A 180 -6.22 -3.38 -4.22
CA ARG A 180 -6.61 -3.82 -5.57
C ARG A 180 -5.63 -4.82 -6.19
N LEU A 181 -4.40 -4.86 -5.69
CA LEU A 181 -3.34 -5.71 -6.22
C LEU A 181 -3.21 -7.06 -5.50
N ILE A 182 -3.68 -7.14 -4.25
CA ILE A 182 -3.60 -8.36 -3.45
C ILE A 182 -4.69 -9.33 -3.90
N PRO A 183 -4.34 -10.48 -4.47
CA PRO A 183 -5.30 -11.53 -4.70
C PRO A 183 -5.77 -12.09 -3.35
N ASN A 184 -7.03 -12.51 -3.24
CA ASN A 184 -7.61 -13.16 -2.05
C ASN A 184 -7.64 -12.29 -0.77
N LEU A 185 -7.66 -10.97 -0.90
CA LEU A 185 -7.74 -10.08 0.26
C LEU A 185 -8.93 -10.44 1.17
N THR A 186 -10.10 -10.72 0.58
CA THR A 186 -11.30 -11.14 1.32
C THR A 186 -11.09 -12.43 2.14
N VAL A 187 -10.28 -13.36 1.64
CA VAL A 187 -9.92 -14.58 2.39
C VAL A 187 -9.04 -14.22 3.57
N ILE A 188 -8.05 -13.38 3.36
CA ILE A 188 -7.15 -12.88 4.41
C ILE A 188 -7.93 -12.14 5.50
N GLU A 189 -8.88 -11.29 5.11
CA GLU A 189 -9.76 -10.55 6.03
C GLU A 189 -10.61 -11.48 6.90
N ARG A 190 -11.20 -12.51 6.31
CA ARG A 190 -11.97 -13.52 7.07
C ARG A 190 -11.10 -14.29 8.07
N PHE A 191 -9.89 -14.69 7.65
CA PHE A 191 -8.94 -15.33 8.56
C PHE A 191 -8.53 -14.38 9.69
N LEU A 192 -8.26 -13.11 9.38
CA LEU A 192 -7.87 -12.13 10.37
C LEU A 192 -8.99 -11.86 11.38
N SER A 193 -10.24 -11.79 10.91
CA SER A 193 -11.41 -11.61 11.75
C SER A 193 -11.62 -12.79 12.71
N ALA A 194 -11.55 -14.02 12.18
CA ALA A 194 -11.65 -15.23 13.01
C ALA A 194 -10.49 -15.31 14.03
N PHE A 195 -9.28 -14.94 13.61
CA PHE A 195 -8.12 -14.91 14.48
C PHE A 195 -8.27 -13.86 15.60
N ALA A 196 -8.68 -12.62 15.27
CA ALA A 196 -8.88 -11.54 16.24
C ALA A 196 -9.88 -11.93 17.34
N LYS A 197 -11.01 -12.51 16.94
CA LYS A 197 -12.01 -13.05 17.89
C LYS A 197 -11.44 -14.14 18.79
N ARG A 198 -10.64 -15.05 18.23
CA ARG A 198 -10.05 -16.17 18.98
C ARG A 198 -9.11 -15.75 20.09
N ILE A 199 -8.42 -14.62 19.91
CA ILE A 199 -7.46 -14.09 20.90
C ILE A 199 -8.04 -12.94 21.72
N ASP A 200 -9.32 -12.63 21.57
CA ASP A 200 -10.02 -11.51 22.21
C ASP A 200 -9.28 -10.18 22.00
N ALA A 201 -8.85 -9.92 20.76
CA ALA A 201 -8.10 -8.73 20.44
C ALA A 201 -9.01 -7.50 20.29
N GLU A 202 -8.60 -6.38 20.86
CA GLU A 202 -9.23 -5.07 20.60
C GLU A 202 -8.95 -4.62 19.17
N GLU A 203 -7.75 -4.84 18.68
CA GLU A 203 -7.37 -4.52 17.30
C GLU A 203 -6.27 -5.47 16.80
N VAL A 204 -6.41 -5.91 15.55
CA VAL A 204 -5.37 -6.64 14.84
C VAL A 204 -5.14 -5.98 13.49
N ILE A 205 -3.89 -5.63 13.20
CA ILE A 205 -3.48 -5.00 11.93
C ILE A 205 -2.43 -5.88 11.27
N LEU A 206 -2.62 -6.15 9.99
CA LEU A 206 -1.65 -6.82 9.16
C LEU A 206 -0.92 -5.80 8.29
N PHE A 207 0.40 -5.70 8.45
CA PHE A 207 1.27 -4.81 7.68
C PHE A 207 2.07 -5.59 6.65
N GLU A 208 2.26 -5.01 5.46
CA GLU A 208 3.24 -5.52 4.50
C GLU A 208 4.67 -5.23 5.01
N ARG A 209 5.54 -6.23 4.89
CA ARG A 209 6.85 -6.24 5.55
C ARG A 209 7.84 -5.19 5.03
N SER A 210 7.84 -4.93 3.74
CA SER A 210 8.83 -4.06 3.10
C SER A 210 8.48 -2.58 3.28
N THR A 211 7.21 -2.26 3.11
CA THR A 211 6.66 -0.91 3.05
C THR A 211 6.00 -0.45 4.35
N PHE A 212 5.62 -1.41 5.21
CA PHE A 212 4.77 -1.19 6.38
C PHE A 212 3.41 -0.56 6.05
N LEU A 213 2.94 -0.74 4.81
CA LEU A 213 1.57 -0.38 4.47
C LEU A 213 0.59 -1.36 5.12
N THR A 214 -0.53 -0.84 5.59
CA THR A 214 -1.62 -1.66 6.10
C THR A 214 -2.20 -2.50 4.96
N VAL A 215 -2.22 -3.81 5.15
CA VAL A 215 -2.85 -4.76 4.23
C VAL A 215 -4.33 -4.86 4.56
N THR A 216 -4.64 -5.12 5.81
CA THR A 216 -6.00 -5.13 6.35
C THR A 216 -5.94 -5.03 7.88
N SER A 217 -7.06 -4.68 8.49
CA SER A 217 -7.20 -4.60 9.94
C SER A 217 -8.59 -5.05 10.38
N VAL A 218 -8.67 -5.52 11.61
CA VAL A 218 -9.92 -5.85 12.29
C VAL A 218 -9.87 -5.23 13.66
N ALA A 219 -10.92 -4.53 14.05
CA ALA A 219 -11.09 -3.98 15.37
C ALA A 219 -12.36 -4.55 16.02
N SER A 220 -12.37 -4.66 17.34
CA SER A 220 -13.57 -4.89 18.14
C SER A 220 -14.36 -3.58 18.27
N GLU A 221 -15.56 -3.65 18.83
CA GLU A 221 -16.35 -2.44 19.13
C GLU A 221 -15.58 -1.42 19.97
N VAL A 222 -14.75 -1.89 20.92
CA VAL A 222 -13.87 -1.04 21.74
C VAL A 222 -12.74 -0.44 20.88
N GLY A 223 -12.12 -1.22 20.01
CA GLY A 223 -11.07 -0.77 19.10
C GLY A 223 -11.58 0.27 18.08
N ASP A 224 -12.82 0.13 17.62
CA ASP A 224 -13.45 1.07 16.69
C ASP A 224 -13.72 2.45 17.34
N LEU A 225 -13.89 2.50 18.67
CA LEU A 225 -14.04 3.74 19.41
C LEU A 225 -12.72 4.50 19.62
N ASN A 226 -11.59 3.97 19.15
CA ASN A 226 -10.29 4.62 19.30
C ASN A 226 -10.26 5.98 18.55
N PRO A 227 -10.06 7.12 19.26
CA PRO A 227 -10.12 8.45 18.65
C PRO A 227 -8.94 8.75 17.70
N ILE A 228 -7.91 7.92 17.70
CA ILE A 228 -6.72 8.12 16.86
C ILE A 228 -6.97 7.49 15.50
N TYR A 229 -7.59 8.27 14.61
CA TYR A 229 -7.97 7.82 13.26
C TYR A 229 -6.77 7.57 12.32
N ASP A 230 -5.59 8.10 12.63
CA ASP A 230 -4.34 7.94 11.86
C ASP A 230 -3.36 6.95 12.52
N ARG A 231 -3.85 6.10 13.42
CA ARG A 231 -2.99 5.19 14.21
C ARG A 231 -2.21 4.18 13.35
N HIS A 232 -2.76 3.73 12.23
CA HIS A 232 -2.08 2.78 11.36
C HIS A 232 -0.85 3.42 10.70
N GLU A 233 -0.98 4.65 10.23
CA GLU A 233 0.11 5.41 9.63
C GLU A 233 1.17 5.79 10.66
N ARG A 234 0.75 6.13 11.87
CA ARG A 234 1.69 6.37 13.00
C ARG A 234 2.48 5.12 13.33
N LEU A 235 1.82 3.97 13.41
CA LEU A 235 2.49 2.67 13.61
C LEU A 235 3.46 2.36 12.48
N SER A 236 3.07 2.57 11.23
CA SER A 236 3.95 2.42 10.07
C SER A 236 5.21 3.29 10.20
N ASN A 237 5.06 4.55 10.58
CA ASN A 237 6.18 5.48 10.77
C ASN A 237 7.09 5.06 11.94
N ILE A 238 6.51 4.56 13.04
CA ILE A 238 7.27 4.01 14.18
C ILE A 238 8.10 2.80 13.73
N MET A 239 7.50 1.88 12.98
CA MET A 239 8.20 0.70 12.46
C MET A 239 9.36 1.07 11.51
N LYS A 240 9.14 2.07 10.64
CA LYS A 240 10.20 2.62 9.77
C LYS A 240 11.34 3.24 10.57
N ALA A 241 11.00 4.09 11.54
CA ALA A 241 12.00 4.72 12.41
C ALA A 241 12.82 3.68 13.18
N PHE A 242 12.17 2.65 13.71
CA PHE A 242 12.83 1.55 14.40
C PHE A 242 13.76 0.77 13.47
N LYS A 243 13.32 0.47 12.27
CA LYS A 243 14.13 -0.21 11.24
C LYS A 243 15.38 0.59 10.87
N HIS A 244 15.26 1.92 10.73
CA HIS A 244 16.40 2.80 10.49
C HIS A 244 17.36 2.84 11.69
N CYS A 245 16.84 2.88 12.90
CA CYS A 245 17.65 2.84 14.12
C CYS A 245 18.42 1.51 14.21
N ALA A 246 17.77 0.39 13.97
CA ALA A 246 18.41 -0.93 13.94
C ALA A 246 19.51 -1.01 12.88
N ALA A 247 19.27 -0.48 11.68
CA ALA A 247 20.27 -0.47 10.60
C ALA A 247 21.53 0.29 10.97
N ARG A 248 21.38 1.46 11.60
CA ARG A 248 22.52 2.27 12.05
C ARG A 248 23.37 1.54 13.08
N ASN A 249 22.74 0.87 14.03
CA ASN A 249 23.43 0.17 15.11
C ASN A 249 24.07 -1.17 14.68
N THR A 250 23.56 -1.76 13.62
CA THR A 250 24.10 -3.06 13.11
C THR A 250 24.94 -2.92 11.86
N HIS A 251 25.23 -1.70 11.41
CA HIS A 251 25.96 -1.42 10.17
C HIS A 251 25.37 -2.10 8.94
N THR A 252 24.06 -2.34 8.95
CA THR A 252 23.31 -2.93 7.84
C THR A 252 22.51 -1.85 7.09
N THR A 253 21.97 -2.19 5.93
CA THR A 253 21.07 -1.27 5.21
C THR A 253 19.66 -1.35 5.78
N PRO A 254 18.85 -0.28 5.73
CA PRO A 254 17.44 -0.34 6.13
C PRO A 254 16.63 -1.41 5.38
N ALA A 255 17.05 -1.78 4.17
CA ALA A 255 16.41 -2.84 3.40
C ALA A 255 16.59 -4.22 4.04
N THR A 256 17.76 -4.48 4.64
CA THR A 256 18.11 -5.75 5.29
C THR A 256 17.88 -5.76 6.79
N ALA A 257 17.92 -4.58 7.43
CA ALA A 257 17.59 -4.44 8.84
C ALA A 257 16.14 -4.84 9.10
N GLY A 258 15.94 -5.68 10.07
CA GLY A 258 14.62 -6.14 10.47
C GLY A 258 14.59 -6.44 11.96
N PHE A 259 13.40 -6.40 12.53
CA PHE A 259 13.14 -6.87 13.87
C PHE A 259 12.24 -8.11 13.81
N LEU A 260 12.37 -8.99 14.78
CA LEU A 260 11.53 -10.19 14.84
C LEU A 260 10.25 -9.90 15.61
N VAL A 261 10.37 -9.21 16.73
CA VAL A 261 9.26 -8.94 17.62
C VAL A 261 9.53 -7.68 18.44
N MET A 262 8.48 -6.93 18.72
CA MET A 262 8.39 -5.87 19.71
C MET A 262 7.13 -6.13 20.57
N HIS A 263 7.22 -5.97 21.87
CA HIS A 263 6.05 -6.06 22.72
C HIS A 263 6.08 -5.00 23.82
N THR A 264 4.91 -4.60 24.25
CA THR A 264 4.73 -3.67 25.35
C THR A 264 3.59 -4.19 26.21
N LYS A 265 3.82 -4.26 27.52
CA LYS A 265 2.82 -4.66 28.51
C LYS A 265 2.49 -3.48 29.39
N THR A 266 1.22 -3.19 29.52
CA THR A 266 0.69 -2.14 30.40
C THR A 266 -0.39 -2.72 31.33
N PRO A 267 -0.78 -1.99 32.36
CA PRO A 267 -1.91 -2.42 33.21
C PRO A 267 -3.25 -2.47 32.45
N GLN A 268 -3.39 -1.75 31.33
CA GLN A 268 -4.64 -1.60 30.59
C GLN A 268 -4.72 -2.54 29.37
N PHE A 269 -3.59 -2.80 28.70
CA PHE A 269 -3.53 -3.62 27.50
C PHE A 269 -2.13 -4.17 27.28
N ASN A 270 -2.03 -5.18 26.44
CA ASN A 270 -0.76 -5.67 25.90
C ASN A 270 -0.71 -5.39 24.40
N VAL A 271 0.48 -5.01 23.90
CA VAL A 271 0.75 -4.85 22.48
C VAL A 271 1.80 -5.87 22.03
N PHE A 272 1.51 -6.53 20.96
CA PHE A 272 2.45 -7.38 20.23
C PHE A 272 2.59 -6.89 18.79
N LEU A 273 3.81 -6.72 18.33
CA LEU A 273 4.15 -6.46 16.94
C LEU A 273 5.25 -7.43 16.56
N GLY A 274 4.99 -8.31 15.62
CA GLY A 274 5.95 -9.33 15.25
C GLY A 274 5.89 -9.74 13.79
N ARG A 275 7.01 -10.31 13.31
CA ARG A 275 7.04 -10.94 12.00
C ARG A 275 6.06 -12.11 11.98
N PHE A 276 5.10 -12.05 11.07
CA PHE A 276 4.03 -13.02 11.00
C PHE A 276 4.26 -14.05 9.89
N THR A 277 4.30 -13.61 8.65
CA THR A 277 4.70 -14.46 7.52
C THR A 277 6.00 -13.96 6.91
N ASP A 278 6.44 -14.56 5.80
CA ASP A 278 7.63 -14.09 5.09
C ASP A 278 7.50 -12.64 4.59
N ASN A 279 6.27 -12.19 4.32
CA ASN A 279 5.97 -10.91 3.72
C ASN A 279 5.12 -9.99 4.61
N THR A 280 4.81 -10.37 5.86
CA THR A 280 3.94 -9.58 6.73
C THR A 280 4.44 -9.47 8.17
N TYR A 281 4.09 -8.35 8.81
CA TYR A 281 4.07 -8.17 10.25
C TYR A 281 2.62 -8.15 10.73
N ILE A 282 2.39 -8.64 11.94
CA ILE A 282 1.12 -8.54 12.63
C ILE A 282 1.28 -7.66 13.87
N PHE A 283 0.37 -6.71 14.03
CA PHE A 283 0.22 -5.89 15.21
C PHE A 283 -1.08 -6.28 15.91
N MET A 284 -1.04 -6.44 17.22
CA MET A 284 -2.21 -6.83 18.02
C MET A 284 -2.25 -6.02 19.30
N VAL A 285 -3.45 -5.57 19.64
CA VAL A 285 -3.79 -5.05 20.97
C VAL A 285 -4.71 -6.08 21.63
N VAL A 286 -4.27 -6.62 22.74
CA VAL A 286 -5.00 -7.67 23.49
C VAL A 286 -5.18 -7.26 24.95
N PRO A 287 -6.14 -7.85 25.67
CA PRO A 287 -6.36 -7.56 27.07
C PRO A 287 -5.10 -7.65 27.94
N PRO A 288 -5.04 -6.96 29.09
CA PRO A 288 -3.90 -7.00 29.97
C PRO A 288 -3.71 -8.38 30.61
N GLY A 289 -2.49 -8.63 31.09
CA GLY A 289 -2.12 -9.85 31.79
C GLY A 289 -1.31 -10.83 30.95
N GLU A 290 -0.55 -11.68 31.65
CA GLU A 290 0.37 -12.67 31.04
C GLU A 290 -0.38 -13.75 30.24
N ALA A 291 -1.52 -14.22 30.75
CA ALA A 291 -2.29 -15.29 30.12
C ALA A 291 -2.83 -14.87 28.75
N ALA A 292 -3.44 -13.68 28.65
CA ALA A 292 -3.95 -13.12 27.40
C ALA A 292 -2.82 -12.92 26.39
N TYR A 293 -1.70 -12.33 26.83
CA TYR A 293 -0.54 -12.12 25.98
C TYR A 293 0.02 -13.44 25.43
N ASN A 294 0.26 -14.44 26.30
CA ASN A 294 0.84 -15.72 25.91
C ASN A 294 -0.11 -16.49 24.97
N CYS A 295 -1.41 -16.45 25.25
CA CYS A 295 -2.44 -17.01 24.37
C CYS A 295 -2.38 -16.40 22.98
N ALA A 296 -2.32 -15.07 22.88
CA ALA A 296 -2.23 -14.37 21.59
C ALA A 296 -0.96 -14.74 20.82
N VAL A 297 0.20 -14.78 21.49
CA VAL A 297 1.48 -15.16 20.87
C VAL A 297 1.44 -16.60 20.35
N MET A 298 0.94 -17.55 21.15
CA MET A 298 0.82 -18.96 20.73
C MET A 298 -0.12 -19.14 19.54
N ASN A 299 -1.29 -18.50 19.58
CA ASN A 299 -2.23 -18.53 18.46
C ASN A 299 -1.64 -17.88 17.20
N THR A 300 -0.82 -16.84 17.34
CA THR A 300 -0.11 -16.23 16.21
C THR A 300 0.83 -17.23 15.53
N MET A 301 1.56 -18.03 16.29
CA MET A 301 2.44 -19.06 15.76
C MET A 301 1.65 -20.13 15.01
N LEU A 302 0.53 -20.60 15.55
CA LEU A 302 -0.33 -21.60 14.94
C LEU A 302 -1.02 -21.07 13.67
N ALA A 303 -1.47 -19.83 13.68
CA ALA A 303 -2.17 -19.23 12.54
C ALA A 303 -1.25 -18.95 11.34
N ARG A 304 0.05 -18.82 11.55
CA ARG A 304 1.04 -18.41 10.52
C ARG A 304 0.96 -19.25 9.24
N GLU A 305 0.84 -20.55 9.35
CA GLU A 305 0.78 -21.45 8.21
C GLU A 305 -0.50 -21.24 7.38
N GLY A 306 -1.65 -21.10 8.04
CA GLY A 306 -2.94 -20.82 7.38
C GLY A 306 -2.90 -19.49 6.61
N PHE A 307 -2.37 -18.43 7.22
CA PHE A 307 -2.22 -17.14 6.54
C PHE A 307 -1.23 -17.19 5.38
N SER A 308 -0.13 -17.93 5.51
CA SER A 308 0.84 -18.11 4.44
C SER A 308 0.23 -18.81 3.23
N LYS A 309 -0.59 -19.85 3.47
CA LYS A 309 -1.34 -20.56 2.44
C LYS A 309 -2.40 -19.65 1.78
N ALA A 310 -3.17 -18.92 2.59
CA ALA A 310 -4.18 -17.99 2.09
C ALA A 310 -3.57 -16.87 1.21
N ALA A 311 -2.42 -16.35 1.59
CA ALA A 311 -1.72 -15.33 0.82
C ALA A 311 -1.08 -15.89 -0.48
N ALA A 312 -0.74 -17.17 -0.51
CA ALA A 312 -0.13 -17.84 -1.67
C ALA A 312 -1.16 -18.38 -2.67
N ALA A 313 -2.39 -18.63 -2.22
CA ALA A 313 -3.46 -19.18 -3.06
C ALA A 313 -3.79 -18.20 -4.21
N GLY A 314 -3.85 -18.74 -5.44
CA GLY A 314 -4.25 -17.97 -6.62
C GLY A 314 -5.77 -17.83 -6.73
N TYR A 315 -6.25 -16.96 -7.62
CA TYR A 315 -7.66 -16.91 -8.01
C TYR A 315 -8.08 -18.27 -8.56
N GLY A 316 -8.96 -18.98 -7.86
CA GLY A 316 -9.52 -20.26 -8.32
C GLY A 316 -9.10 -21.49 -7.51
N ASP A 317 -8.09 -21.43 -6.68
CA ASP A 317 -7.77 -22.51 -5.76
C ASP A 317 -8.77 -22.47 -4.61
N GLY A 318 -9.74 -23.40 -4.62
CA GLY A 318 -10.76 -23.53 -3.57
C GLY A 318 -10.13 -23.74 -2.19
N PHE A 319 -9.74 -22.65 -1.54
CA PHE A 319 -9.22 -22.68 -0.18
C PHE A 319 -10.38 -22.94 0.77
N PRO A 320 -10.34 -23.97 1.62
CA PRO A 320 -11.39 -24.19 2.59
C PRO A 320 -11.44 -22.97 3.54
N LEU A 321 -12.53 -22.22 3.45
CA LEU A 321 -12.83 -21.17 4.40
C LEU A 321 -12.99 -21.79 5.79
N PRO A 322 -12.58 -21.07 6.88
CA PRO A 322 -13.00 -21.48 8.20
C PRO A 322 -14.53 -21.61 8.20
N ALA A 323 -15.03 -22.71 8.75
CA ALA A 323 -16.46 -22.98 8.79
C ALA A 323 -17.22 -21.79 9.38
N PRO A 324 -18.36 -21.38 8.81
CA PRO A 324 -19.17 -20.34 9.43
C PRO A 324 -19.52 -20.80 10.85
N GLU A 325 -19.34 -19.88 11.82
CA GLU A 325 -19.80 -20.13 13.19
C GLU A 325 -21.30 -20.44 13.10
N THR A 326 -21.71 -21.65 13.47
CA THR A 326 -23.12 -21.94 13.68
C THR A 326 -23.58 -21.06 14.83
N PRO A 327 -24.65 -20.27 14.66
CA PRO A 327 -25.21 -19.55 15.78
C PRO A 327 -25.53 -20.57 16.87
N ASP A 328 -24.97 -20.35 18.06
CA ASP A 328 -25.19 -21.21 19.22
C ASP A 328 -26.69 -21.45 19.40
N GLY A 329 -27.09 -22.71 19.21
CA GLY A 329 -28.42 -23.12 19.58
C GLY A 329 -28.58 -22.97 21.09
N HIS A 330 -29.41 -22.02 21.48
CA HIS A 330 -29.94 -21.99 22.83
C HIS A 330 -30.64 -23.34 23.12
N VAL A 331 -30.05 -24.07 24.06
CA VAL A 331 -30.76 -25.10 24.84
C VAL A 331 -30.87 -24.58 26.27
#